data_f2afc05f9a524dfd85ae81b8fb5b74b9
#
_entry.id   f2afc05f9a524dfd85ae81b8fb5b74b9
#
_cell.length_a   1.000
_cell.length_b   1.000
_cell.length_c   1.000
_cell.angle_alpha   90.00
_cell.angle_beta   90.00
_cell.angle_gamma   90.00
#
_symmetry.space_group_name_H-M   'P 1'
#
loop_
_entity.id
_entity.type
_entity.pdbx_description
1 polymer ?
#
loop_
_entity_poly.entity_id
_entity_poly.type
_entity_poly.pdbx_seq_one_letter_code
_entity_poly.pdbx_strand_id
1 'polypeptide(L)'
;MHRFLTLIVALIALLISLQAAFAAGLFPGYAGNPWGTSSHKIIKDYLKGQMGQVGELVTYQQKNPNKEIRQRTFAFKDNKLNAVTVSFNADYIKKEGIEKLLAKHKKAYGEGTMDRSKAPHLITYLWEDAKTRITFAYAPKRPDLTILMFQQK
;
A
#
# COMPACT_ATOMS: atom_id res chain seq x y z
N MET A 1 10.00 -13.10 48.76
CA MET A 1 8.79 -12.53 48.14
C MET A 1 9.10 -11.38 47.14
N HIS A 2 9.98 -10.43 47.44
CA HIS A 2 10.28 -9.29 46.56
C HIS A 2 10.83 -9.64 45.17
N ARG A 3 11.69 -10.66 45.07
CA ARG A 3 12.28 -11.08 43.77
C ARG A 3 11.27 -11.70 42.79
N PHE A 4 10.23 -12.35 43.27
CA PHE A 4 9.15 -12.91 42.44
C PHE A 4 8.25 -11.81 41.87
N LEU A 5 7.97 -10.79 42.69
CA LEU A 5 7.13 -9.65 42.27
C LEU A 5 7.81 -8.83 41.15
N THR A 6 9.14 -8.64 41.28
CA THR A 6 9.96 -7.92 40.28
C THR A 6 9.99 -8.62 38.93
N LEU A 7 10.07 -9.97 38.93
CA LEU A 7 10.06 -10.82 37.74
C LEU A 7 8.69 -10.76 37.01
N ILE A 8 7.59 -10.76 37.74
CA ILE A 8 6.23 -10.67 37.18
C ILE A 8 6.00 -9.29 36.54
N VAL A 9 6.42 -8.21 37.20
CA VAL A 9 6.29 -6.85 36.67
C VAL A 9 7.13 -6.67 35.40
N ALA A 10 8.35 -7.21 35.35
CA ALA A 10 9.20 -7.17 34.17
C ALA A 10 8.61 -7.98 33.00
N LEU A 11 7.99 -9.13 33.27
CA LEU A 11 7.33 -9.95 32.24
C LEU A 11 6.08 -9.28 31.66
N ILE A 12 5.28 -8.62 32.52
CA ILE A 12 4.10 -7.85 32.08
C ILE A 12 4.53 -6.63 31.25
N ALA A 13 5.58 -5.92 31.65
CA ALA A 13 6.11 -4.79 30.89
C ALA A 13 6.64 -5.23 29.51
N LEU A 14 7.27 -6.40 29.42
CA LEU A 14 7.75 -6.98 28.15
C LEU A 14 6.58 -7.37 27.23
N LEU A 15 5.50 -7.95 27.78
CA LEU A 15 4.30 -8.30 27.02
C LEU A 15 3.55 -7.07 26.49
N ILE A 16 3.50 -5.99 27.27
CA ILE A 16 2.88 -4.71 26.84
C ILE A 16 3.71 -4.05 25.73
N SER A 17 5.04 -4.09 25.81
CA SER A 17 5.91 -3.55 24.77
C SER A 17 5.86 -4.36 23.47
N LEU A 18 5.64 -5.69 23.51
CA LEU A 18 5.41 -6.49 22.31
C LEU A 18 4.08 -6.14 21.63
N GLN A 19 3.02 -5.85 22.39
CA GLN A 19 1.72 -5.48 21.82
C GLN A 19 1.75 -4.09 21.18
N ALA A 20 2.53 -3.15 21.70
CA ALA A 20 2.71 -1.82 21.11
C ALA A 20 3.47 -1.88 19.76
N ALA A 21 4.35 -2.85 19.53
CA ALA A 21 5.05 -3.06 18.28
C ALA A 21 4.12 -3.58 17.14
N PHE A 22 2.97 -4.20 17.48
CA PHE A 22 1.96 -4.65 16.51
C PHE A 22 0.88 -3.59 16.22
N ALA A 23 0.87 -2.45 16.91
CA ALA A 23 -0.14 -1.42 16.78
C ALA A 23 0.29 -0.23 15.90
N ALA A 24 1.42 -0.29 15.22
CA ALA A 24 1.76 0.68 14.18
C ALA A 24 0.84 0.42 12.97
N GLY A 25 -0.30 1.11 12.93
CA GLY A 25 -1.24 1.06 11.80
C GLY A 25 -0.59 1.44 10.49
N LEU A 26 -1.26 1.15 9.39
CA LEU A 26 -0.81 1.58 8.06
C LEU A 26 -0.78 3.11 8.01
N PHE A 27 0.17 3.66 7.24
CA PHE A 27 0.19 5.10 7.02
C PHE A 27 -1.15 5.55 6.39
N PRO A 28 -1.85 6.56 6.96
CA PRO A 28 -3.15 7.00 6.47
C PRO A 28 -3.02 7.89 5.23
N GLY A 29 -2.50 7.34 4.14
CA GLY A 29 -2.21 8.07 2.92
C GLY A 29 -1.28 7.32 1.98
N TYR A 30 -0.57 8.08 1.13
CA TYR A 30 0.38 7.54 0.16
C TYR A 30 1.67 8.38 0.12
N ALA A 31 2.82 7.73 0.30
CA ALA A 31 4.16 8.31 0.14
C ALA A 31 4.32 9.69 0.82
N GLY A 32 3.93 9.78 2.08
CA GLY A 32 4.01 11.01 2.88
C GLY A 32 2.85 11.99 2.68
N ASN A 33 1.89 11.71 1.80
CA ASN A 33 0.67 12.50 1.61
C ASN A 33 -0.51 11.83 2.33
N PRO A 34 -1.05 12.41 3.41
CA PRO A 34 -2.22 11.89 4.12
C PRO A 34 -3.46 11.86 3.22
N TRP A 35 -4.43 10.98 3.54
CA TRP A 35 -5.77 11.05 2.95
C TRP A 35 -6.35 12.45 3.16
N GLY A 36 -7.08 12.95 2.17
CA GLY A 36 -7.60 14.31 2.18
C GLY A 36 -6.64 15.40 1.72
N THR A 37 -5.39 15.06 1.36
CA THR A 37 -4.47 16.02 0.69
C THR A 37 -5.12 16.56 -0.57
N SER A 38 -5.05 17.89 -0.79
CA SER A 38 -5.67 18.52 -1.95
C SER A 38 -5.05 18.06 -3.26
N SER A 39 -5.84 17.97 -4.33
CA SER A 39 -5.37 17.62 -5.68
C SER A 39 -4.27 18.59 -6.14
N HIS A 40 -4.39 19.88 -5.83
CA HIS A 40 -3.40 20.89 -6.18
C HIS A 40 -2.01 20.57 -5.60
N LYS A 41 -1.95 20.14 -4.33
CA LYS A 41 -0.68 19.72 -3.71
C LYS A 41 -0.10 18.48 -4.41
N ILE A 42 -0.94 17.47 -4.68
CA ILE A 42 -0.50 16.25 -5.38
C ILE A 42 0.04 16.58 -6.78
N ILE A 43 -0.66 17.42 -7.54
CA ILE A 43 -0.23 17.83 -8.89
C ILE A 43 1.10 18.58 -8.85
N LYS A 44 1.33 19.41 -7.81
CA LYS A 44 2.58 20.13 -7.60
C LYS A 44 3.74 19.19 -7.23
N ASP A 45 3.49 18.18 -6.40
CA ASP A 45 4.51 17.25 -5.91
C ASP A 45 4.85 16.17 -6.96
N TYR A 46 3.90 15.82 -7.81
CA TYR A 46 4.00 14.75 -8.82
C TYR A 46 3.83 15.32 -10.24
N LEU A 47 4.87 15.95 -10.75
CA LEU A 47 4.84 16.61 -12.07
C LEU A 47 4.63 15.62 -13.23
N LYS A 48 4.33 16.15 -14.43
CA LYS A 48 4.19 15.42 -15.70
C LYS A 48 3.05 14.40 -15.74
N GLY A 49 1.96 14.67 -15.04
CA GLY A 49 0.74 13.88 -15.15
C GLY A 49 -0.35 14.57 -15.96
N GLN A 50 -1.43 13.86 -16.21
CA GLN A 50 -2.62 14.32 -16.92
C GLN A 50 -3.86 14.12 -16.07
N MET A 51 -4.75 15.12 -16.09
CA MET A 51 -6.06 15.02 -15.47
C MET A 51 -6.97 14.09 -16.28
N GLY A 52 -7.83 13.38 -15.57
CA GLY A 52 -8.84 12.50 -16.14
C GLY A 52 -10.02 12.34 -15.20
N GLN A 53 -10.95 11.45 -15.55
CA GLN A 53 -12.10 11.11 -14.73
C GLN A 53 -12.43 9.63 -14.86
N VAL A 54 -12.82 9.01 -13.74
CA VAL A 54 -13.31 7.63 -13.69
C VAL A 54 -14.54 7.60 -12.79
N GLY A 55 -15.72 7.45 -13.39
CA GLY A 55 -16.99 7.65 -12.71
C GLY A 55 -17.08 9.05 -12.11
N GLU A 56 -17.35 9.16 -10.83
CA GLU A 56 -17.42 10.43 -10.08
C GLU A 56 -16.05 10.93 -9.58
N LEU A 57 -15.00 10.11 -9.72
CA LEU A 57 -13.68 10.47 -9.23
C LEU A 57 -12.88 11.23 -10.30
N VAL A 58 -12.39 12.39 -9.93
CA VAL A 58 -11.35 13.08 -10.69
C VAL A 58 -10.03 12.34 -10.50
N THR A 59 -9.25 12.16 -11.54
CA THR A 59 -7.97 11.44 -11.47
C THR A 59 -6.83 12.30 -12.01
N TYR A 60 -5.61 12.02 -11.50
CA TYR A 60 -4.37 12.55 -12.04
C TYR A 60 -3.43 11.38 -12.30
N GLN A 61 -2.99 11.22 -13.54
CA GLN A 61 -2.23 10.06 -13.99
C GLN A 61 -0.84 10.46 -14.46
N GLN A 62 0.18 9.81 -13.91
CA GLN A 62 1.55 9.86 -14.40
C GLN A 62 1.85 8.57 -15.17
N LYS A 63 2.39 8.68 -16.38
CA LYS A 63 2.88 7.56 -17.20
C LYS A 63 4.39 7.45 -17.05
N ASN A 64 4.89 6.24 -16.77
CA ASN A 64 6.31 5.91 -16.65
C ASN A 64 7.10 6.90 -15.75
N PRO A 65 6.64 7.15 -14.49
CA PRO A 65 7.33 8.08 -13.62
C PRO A 65 8.76 7.63 -13.26
N ASN A 66 9.01 6.31 -13.36
CA ASN A 66 10.32 5.70 -13.22
C ASN A 66 10.34 4.30 -13.86
N LYS A 67 11.49 3.59 -13.81
CA LYS A 67 11.65 2.26 -14.40
C LYS A 67 10.80 1.15 -13.77
N GLU A 68 10.39 1.30 -12.52
CA GLU A 68 9.59 0.33 -11.76
C GLU A 68 8.10 0.48 -12.08
N ILE A 69 7.64 1.72 -12.22
CA ILE A 69 6.22 2.08 -12.32
C ILE A 69 5.86 2.45 -13.76
N ARG A 70 4.94 1.69 -14.35
CA ARG A 70 4.34 2.01 -15.66
C ARG A 70 3.35 3.17 -15.57
N GLN A 71 2.51 3.16 -14.53
CA GLN A 71 1.50 4.19 -14.30
C GLN A 71 1.23 4.37 -12.82
N ARG A 72 1.08 5.62 -12.41
CA ARG A 72 0.55 5.99 -11.09
C ARG A 72 -0.69 6.86 -11.30
N THR A 73 -1.79 6.47 -10.66
CA THR A 73 -3.05 7.19 -10.73
C THR A 73 -3.47 7.61 -9.33
N PHE A 74 -3.61 8.90 -9.13
CA PHE A 74 -4.21 9.49 -7.94
C PHE A 74 -5.68 9.72 -8.21
N ALA A 75 -6.57 9.31 -7.31
CA ALA A 75 -8.00 9.54 -7.40
C ALA A 75 -8.45 10.47 -6.26
N PHE A 76 -9.28 11.43 -6.62
CA PHE A 76 -9.77 12.47 -5.72
C PHE A 76 -11.29 12.40 -5.62
N LYS A 77 -11.78 12.43 -4.40
CA LYS A 77 -13.18 12.69 -4.08
C LYS A 77 -13.28 14.08 -3.46
N ASP A 78 -14.15 14.93 -3.97
CA ASP A 78 -14.31 16.31 -3.49
C ASP A 78 -12.97 17.07 -3.42
N ASN A 79 -12.15 16.92 -4.46
CA ASN A 79 -10.82 17.52 -4.58
C ASN A 79 -9.78 17.07 -3.54
N LYS A 80 -10.05 15.97 -2.83
CA LYS A 80 -9.20 15.40 -1.78
C LYS A 80 -8.72 14.00 -2.15
N LEU A 81 -7.45 13.70 -1.88
CA LEU A 81 -6.85 12.40 -2.15
C LEU A 81 -7.62 11.29 -1.42
N ASN A 82 -8.12 10.34 -2.18
CA ASN A 82 -8.94 9.23 -1.69
C ASN A 82 -8.33 7.85 -2.02
N ALA A 83 -7.69 7.73 -3.18
CA ALA A 83 -7.01 6.48 -3.54
C ALA A 83 -5.79 6.75 -4.43
N VAL A 84 -4.85 5.79 -4.42
CA VAL A 84 -3.71 5.77 -5.36
C VAL A 84 -3.55 4.36 -5.89
N THR A 85 -3.46 4.24 -7.22
CA THR A 85 -3.15 2.97 -7.89
C THR A 85 -1.80 3.06 -8.59
N VAL A 86 -0.94 2.08 -8.34
CA VAL A 86 0.37 1.93 -8.99
C VAL A 86 0.32 0.67 -9.83
N SER A 87 0.51 0.82 -11.15
CA SER A 87 0.71 -0.31 -12.06
C SER A 87 2.20 -0.45 -12.34
N PHE A 88 2.73 -1.65 -12.18
CA PHE A 88 4.14 -1.91 -12.36
C PHE A 88 4.51 -2.14 -13.83
N ASN A 89 5.77 -1.85 -14.17
CA ASN A 89 6.30 -2.14 -15.48
C ASN A 89 6.54 -3.65 -15.59
N ALA A 90 6.03 -4.28 -16.66
CA ALA A 90 6.14 -5.71 -16.88
C ALA A 90 7.60 -6.18 -16.99
N ASP A 91 8.47 -5.40 -17.62
CA ASP A 91 9.88 -5.74 -17.76
C ASP A 91 10.62 -5.64 -16.42
N TYR A 92 10.24 -4.69 -15.56
CA TYR A 92 10.74 -4.63 -14.20
C TYR A 92 10.34 -5.88 -13.40
N ILE A 93 9.07 -6.30 -13.49
CA ILE A 93 8.58 -7.51 -12.81
C ILE A 93 9.28 -8.76 -13.32
N LYS A 94 9.49 -8.90 -14.64
CA LYS A 94 10.21 -10.04 -15.22
C LYS A 94 11.66 -10.11 -14.74
N LYS A 95 12.31 -8.94 -14.60
CA LYS A 95 13.72 -8.86 -14.19
C LYS A 95 13.91 -9.11 -12.69
N GLU A 96 13.11 -8.46 -11.85
CA GLU A 96 13.29 -8.48 -10.38
C GLU A 96 12.56 -9.64 -9.70
N GLY A 97 11.51 -10.16 -10.32
CA GLY A 97 10.63 -11.19 -9.78
C GLY A 97 9.52 -10.63 -8.89
N ILE A 98 8.35 -11.27 -8.99
CA ILE A 98 7.16 -10.89 -8.21
C ILE A 98 7.37 -11.13 -6.71
N GLU A 99 8.10 -12.20 -6.34
CA GLU A 99 8.37 -12.56 -4.94
C GLU A 99 9.20 -11.49 -4.22
N LYS A 100 10.18 -10.90 -4.91
CA LYS A 100 11.01 -9.81 -4.36
C LYS A 100 10.17 -8.56 -4.12
N LEU A 101 9.26 -8.24 -5.06
CA LEU A 101 8.35 -7.11 -4.91
C LEU A 101 7.37 -7.35 -3.75
N LEU A 102 6.80 -8.55 -3.64
CA LEU A 102 5.93 -8.94 -2.54
C LEU A 102 6.66 -8.87 -1.19
N ALA A 103 7.90 -9.38 -1.11
CA ALA A 103 8.72 -9.30 0.11
C ALA A 103 8.97 -7.86 0.55
N LYS A 104 9.19 -6.93 -0.40
CA LYS A 104 9.29 -5.48 -0.13
C LYS A 104 8.01 -4.94 0.52
N HIS A 105 6.84 -5.34 0.04
CA HIS A 105 5.55 -4.89 0.60
C HIS A 105 5.26 -5.54 1.95
N LYS A 106 5.55 -6.82 2.13
CA LYS A 106 5.44 -7.49 3.43
C LYS A 106 6.35 -6.86 4.47
N LYS A 107 7.58 -6.48 4.11
CA LYS A 107 8.48 -5.74 5.01
C LYS A 107 7.92 -4.38 5.42
N ALA A 108 7.20 -3.71 4.51
CA ALA A 108 6.64 -2.37 4.77
C ALA A 108 5.32 -2.40 5.55
N TYR A 109 4.45 -3.42 5.31
CA TYR A 109 3.06 -3.43 5.78
C TYR A 109 2.75 -4.64 6.68
N GLY A 110 3.68 -5.55 6.91
CA GLY A 110 3.46 -6.82 7.60
C GLY A 110 3.11 -7.96 6.65
N GLU A 111 2.73 -9.14 7.17
CA GLU A 111 2.47 -10.33 6.34
C GLU A 111 1.27 -10.18 5.41
N GLY A 112 0.22 -9.49 5.84
CA GLY A 112 -1.02 -9.33 5.09
C GLY A 112 -1.87 -10.60 5.03
N THR A 113 -3.06 -10.47 4.46
CA THR A 113 -3.97 -11.60 4.20
C THR A 113 -3.93 -11.95 2.72
N MET A 114 -3.60 -13.20 2.41
CA MET A 114 -3.53 -13.68 1.02
C MET A 114 -4.87 -14.28 0.60
N ASP A 115 -5.38 -13.84 -0.55
CA ASP A 115 -6.52 -14.45 -1.25
C ASP A 115 -6.06 -15.12 -2.54
N ARG A 116 -6.30 -16.42 -2.64
CA ARG A 116 -6.04 -17.28 -3.81
C ARG A 116 -7.30 -17.85 -4.44
N SER A 117 -8.46 -17.35 -4.10
CA SER A 117 -9.75 -17.87 -4.62
C SER A 117 -9.84 -17.83 -6.14
N LYS A 118 -9.08 -16.94 -6.79
CA LYS A 118 -8.97 -16.78 -8.25
C LYS A 118 -7.67 -17.32 -8.83
N ALA A 119 -6.88 -18.08 -8.06
CA ALA A 119 -5.64 -18.66 -8.57
C ALA A 119 -5.94 -19.72 -9.65
N PRO A 120 -5.05 -19.89 -10.65
CA PRO A 120 -3.78 -19.19 -10.85
C PRO A 120 -3.92 -17.84 -11.59
N HIS A 121 -5.13 -17.38 -11.90
CA HIS A 121 -5.36 -16.20 -12.73
C HIS A 121 -5.05 -14.89 -11.99
N LEU A 122 -5.37 -14.84 -10.70
CA LEU A 122 -5.14 -13.67 -9.86
C LEU A 122 -4.82 -14.12 -8.43
N ILE A 123 -3.80 -13.50 -7.83
CA ILE A 123 -3.45 -13.63 -6.42
C ILE A 123 -3.46 -12.23 -5.82
N THR A 124 -4.07 -12.08 -4.65
CA THR A 124 -4.22 -10.80 -3.99
C THR A 124 -3.69 -10.89 -2.56
N TYR A 125 -2.98 -9.85 -2.12
CA TYR A 125 -2.61 -9.61 -0.73
C TYR A 125 -3.30 -8.35 -0.24
N LEU A 126 -3.85 -8.42 0.96
CA LEU A 126 -4.58 -7.35 1.61
C LEU A 126 -3.94 -6.97 2.93
N TRP A 127 -3.70 -5.69 3.14
CA TRP A 127 -3.36 -5.07 4.40
C TRP A 127 -4.38 -3.98 4.69
N GLU A 128 -4.96 -3.96 5.87
CA GLU A 128 -5.91 -2.91 6.23
C GLU A 128 -5.91 -2.58 7.72
N ASP A 129 -6.23 -1.35 8.01
CA ASP A 129 -6.53 -0.84 9.35
C ASP A 129 -7.83 -0.01 9.34
N ALA A 130 -8.06 0.82 10.35
CA ALA A 130 -9.26 1.65 10.45
C ALA A 130 -9.38 2.72 9.36
N LYS A 131 -8.27 3.17 8.75
CA LYS A 131 -8.22 4.32 7.83
C LYS A 131 -7.77 3.98 6.43
N THR A 132 -7.01 2.90 6.26
CA THR A 132 -6.32 2.58 5.01
C THR A 132 -6.52 1.11 4.64
N ARG A 133 -6.74 0.86 3.36
CA ARG A 133 -6.66 -0.45 2.74
C ARG A 133 -5.57 -0.43 1.67
N ILE A 134 -4.68 -1.42 1.69
CA ILE A 134 -3.66 -1.64 0.67
C ILE A 134 -3.92 -2.99 0.03
N THR A 135 -4.00 -3.02 -1.29
CA THR A 135 -4.22 -4.24 -2.06
C THR A 135 -3.08 -4.40 -3.06
N PHE A 136 -2.34 -5.50 -2.97
CA PHE A 136 -1.38 -5.91 -3.98
C PHE A 136 -1.95 -7.09 -4.75
N ALA A 137 -2.12 -6.94 -6.05
CA ALA A 137 -2.70 -7.97 -6.91
C ALA A 137 -1.79 -8.24 -8.11
N TYR A 138 -1.62 -9.51 -8.45
CA TYR A 138 -0.84 -9.93 -9.60
C TYR A 138 -1.39 -11.20 -10.24
N ALA A 139 -1.16 -11.33 -11.54
CA ALA A 139 -1.45 -12.52 -12.30
C ALA A 139 -0.12 -13.22 -12.65
N PRO A 140 0.15 -14.45 -12.20
CA PRO A 140 1.45 -15.11 -12.37
C PRO A 140 1.94 -15.20 -13.83
N LYS A 141 1.02 -15.34 -14.77
CA LYS A 141 1.32 -15.41 -16.22
C LYS A 141 1.24 -14.06 -16.95
N ARG A 142 0.83 -13.01 -16.26
CA ARG A 142 0.60 -11.67 -16.84
C ARG A 142 1.23 -10.59 -15.95
N PRO A 143 2.56 -10.42 -15.99
CA PRO A 143 3.28 -9.44 -15.17
C PRO A 143 2.82 -8.00 -15.41
N ASP A 144 2.25 -7.71 -16.58
CA ASP A 144 1.62 -6.43 -16.95
C ASP A 144 0.37 -6.11 -16.12
N LEU A 145 -0.22 -7.10 -15.43
CA LEU A 145 -1.38 -6.94 -14.56
C LEU A 145 -1.01 -6.84 -13.06
N THR A 146 0.24 -6.53 -12.76
CA THR A 146 0.68 -6.31 -11.36
C THR A 146 0.36 -4.89 -10.91
N ILE A 147 -0.43 -4.78 -9.85
CA ILE A 147 -0.88 -3.49 -9.28
C ILE A 147 -0.73 -3.45 -7.77
N LEU A 148 -0.54 -2.25 -7.24
CA LEU A 148 -0.63 -1.94 -5.82
C LEU A 148 -1.60 -0.77 -5.65
N MET A 149 -2.66 -0.96 -4.90
CA MET A 149 -3.69 0.04 -4.67
C MET A 149 -3.73 0.44 -3.20
N PHE A 150 -3.75 1.73 -2.95
CA PHE A 150 -3.96 2.35 -1.64
C PHE A 150 -5.31 3.03 -1.66
N GLN A 151 -6.11 2.85 -0.62
CA GLN A 151 -7.46 3.38 -0.57
C GLN A 151 -7.79 3.86 0.84
N GLN A 152 -8.41 5.03 0.93
CA GLN A 152 -9.07 5.50 2.14
C GLN A 152 -10.32 4.64 2.41
N LYS A 153 -10.51 4.25 3.67
CA LYS A 153 -11.71 3.54 4.15
C LYS A 153 -12.77 4.52 4.62
#